data_f9fea9e952f96c374e9dc446a5604e83
#
_entry.id   f9fea9e952f96c374e9dc446a5604e83
#
_cell.length_a   1.000
_cell.length_b   1.000
_cell.length_c   1.000
_cell.angle_alpha   90.00
_cell.angle_beta   90.00
_cell.angle_gamma   90.00
#
_symmetry.space_group_name_H-M   'P 1'
#
loop_
_entity.id
_entity.type
_entity.pdbx_description
1 polymer ?
#
loop_
_entity_poly.entity_id
_entity_poly.type
_entity_poly.pdbx_seq_one_letter_code
_entity_poly.pdbx_strand_id
1 'polypeptide(L)'
;MKREVKFSLVFRDMWQSAGKYVPRVDQLVKVAPAIVEMGCFARVETNGGGFEQVNLLFGENPNKSVRAWTKPFHEAGIQTHMLDRALNGLRMSPVPADVRKLFYKVKKAQGTDITRTFCGLNDVHNIAPSITYAKDAGMISQCSLCITHSPIHTVEYYTNMALEL
;
A
#
# COMPACT_ATOMS: atom_id res chain seq x y z
N MET A 1 -6.47 -1.67 -31.89
CA MET A 1 -6.13 -2.71 -30.87
C MET A 1 -7.03 -2.51 -29.65
N LYS A 2 -7.67 -3.57 -29.14
CA LYS A 2 -8.39 -3.49 -27.86
C LYS A 2 -7.36 -3.32 -26.74
N ARG A 3 -7.52 -2.28 -25.91
CA ARG A 3 -6.66 -2.05 -24.75
C ARG A 3 -7.00 -3.10 -23.68
N GLU A 4 -6.01 -3.84 -23.22
CA GLU A 4 -6.17 -4.75 -22.10
C GLU A 4 -6.36 -3.93 -20.81
N VAL A 5 -7.42 -4.22 -20.06
CA VAL A 5 -7.70 -3.61 -18.76
C VAL A 5 -7.36 -4.63 -17.68
N LYS A 6 -6.48 -4.24 -16.75
CA LYS A 6 -6.09 -5.06 -15.59
C LYS A 6 -6.69 -4.48 -14.32
N PHE A 7 -7.13 -5.35 -13.43
CA PHE A 7 -7.73 -4.96 -12.15
C PHE A 7 -6.70 -4.98 -11.02
N SER A 8 -6.90 -4.08 -10.05
CA SER A 8 -6.19 -4.09 -8.78
C SER A 8 -7.20 -4.27 -7.65
N LEU A 9 -7.05 -5.32 -6.86
CA LEU A 9 -7.92 -5.59 -5.73
C LEU A 9 -7.43 -4.83 -4.50
N VAL A 10 -8.29 -4.00 -3.91
CA VAL A 10 -8.00 -3.21 -2.71
C VAL A 10 -8.50 -3.95 -1.46
N PHE A 11 -7.92 -5.11 -1.19
CA PHE A 11 -8.36 -5.98 -0.10
C PHE A 11 -8.06 -5.38 1.28
N ARG A 12 -6.91 -4.71 1.44
CA ARG A 12 -6.48 -4.08 2.68
C ARG A 12 -7.51 -3.08 3.24
N ASP A 13 -8.18 -2.34 2.37
CA ASP A 13 -9.14 -1.31 2.80
C ASP A 13 -10.37 -1.93 3.45
N MET A 14 -10.93 -2.97 2.84
CA MET A 14 -11.98 -3.78 3.46
C MET A 14 -11.54 -4.30 4.82
N TRP A 15 -10.34 -4.82 4.92
CA TRP A 15 -9.75 -5.35 6.14
C TRP A 15 -9.67 -4.27 7.23
N GLN A 16 -9.14 -3.09 6.90
CA GLN A 16 -9.06 -1.96 7.83
C GLN A 16 -10.44 -1.47 8.28
N SER A 17 -11.43 -1.50 7.40
CA SER A 17 -12.79 -1.03 7.66
C SER A 17 -13.63 -1.99 8.51
N ALA A 18 -13.18 -3.24 8.70
CA ALA A 18 -13.88 -4.23 9.51
C ALA A 18 -13.86 -3.94 11.03
N GLY A 19 -13.11 -2.93 11.48
CA GLY A 19 -13.04 -2.51 12.87
C GLY A 19 -12.56 -3.65 13.80
N LYS A 20 -13.36 -3.96 14.82
CA LYS A 20 -13.02 -5.04 15.77
C LYS A 20 -13.20 -6.46 15.20
N TYR A 21 -13.81 -6.61 14.06
CA TYR A 21 -14.02 -7.90 13.37
C TYR A 21 -12.97 -8.18 12.30
N VAL A 22 -11.83 -7.53 12.39
CA VAL A 22 -10.69 -7.71 11.47
C VAL A 22 -10.27 -9.18 11.45
N PRO A 23 -10.22 -9.85 10.27
CA PRO A 23 -9.78 -11.23 10.19
C PRO A 23 -8.26 -11.34 10.46
N ARG A 24 -7.85 -12.42 11.10
CA ARG A 24 -6.44 -12.75 11.28
C ARG A 24 -5.82 -13.23 9.97
N VAL A 25 -4.49 -13.21 9.89
CA VAL A 25 -3.77 -13.61 8.67
C VAL A 25 -4.00 -15.08 8.31
N ASP A 26 -4.11 -15.98 9.30
CA ASP A 26 -4.43 -17.40 9.06
C ASP A 26 -5.81 -17.60 8.39
N GLN A 27 -6.73 -16.68 8.60
CA GLN A 27 -8.03 -16.65 7.92
C GLN A 27 -7.91 -16.08 6.50
N LEU A 28 -7.14 -14.99 6.31
CA LEU A 28 -6.93 -14.35 5.01
C LEU A 28 -6.21 -15.25 4.01
N VAL A 29 -5.19 -15.95 4.45
CA VAL A 29 -4.43 -16.87 3.57
C VAL A 29 -5.33 -17.91 2.91
N LYS A 30 -6.42 -18.32 3.57
CA LYS A 30 -7.39 -19.25 3.00
C LYS A 30 -8.21 -18.68 1.85
N VAL A 31 -8.30 -17.35 1.73
CA VAL A 31 -9.03 -16.66 0.65
C VAL A 31 -8.12 -16.43 -0.58
N ALA A 32 -6.81 -16.43 -0.41
CA ALA A 32 -5.87 -16.14 -1.48
C ALA A 32 -6.04 -17.05 -2.71
N PRO A 33 -6.24 -18.38 -2.60
CA PRO A 33 -6.47 -19.23 -3.76
C PRO A 33 -7.66 -18.81 -4.61
N ALA A 34 -8.77 -18.41 -3.99
CA ALA A 34 -9.96 -17.95 -4.73
C ALA A 34 -9.68 -16.65 -5.50
N ILE A 35 -8.92 -15.71 -4.89
CA ILE A 35 -8.50 -14.47 -5.57
C ILE A 35 -7.60 -14.78 -6.78
N VAL A 36 -6.67 -15.71 -6.62
CA VAL A 36 -5.78 -16.16 -7.71
C VAL A 36 -6.57 -16.81 -8.83
N GLU A 37 -7.50 -17.71 -8.51
CA GLU A 37 -8.33 -18.44 -9.46
C GLU A 37 -9.22 -17.52 -10.31
N MET A 38 -9.62 -16.37 -9.80
CA MET A 38 -10.36 -15.34 -10.57
C MET A 38 -9.62 -14.87 -11.83
N GLY A 39 -8.28 -14.94 -11.86
CA GLY A 39 -7.44 -14.67 -13.03
C GLY A 39 -7.49 -13.24 -13.59
N CYS A 40 -8.21 -12.32 -12.96
CA CYS A 40 -8.41 -10.95 -13.48
C CYS A 40 -7.54 -9.89 -12.77
N PHE A 41 -6.89 -10.24 -11.67
CA PHE A 41 -6.11 -9.29 -10.89
C PHE A 41 -4.64 -9.28 -11.30
N ALA A 42 -4.14 -8.11 -11.69
CA ALA A 42 -2.70 -7.88 -11.87
C ALA A 42 -2.02 -7.49 -10.55
N ARG A 43 -2.79 -6.95 -9.60
CA ARG A 43 -2.29 -6.45 -8.31
C ARG A 43 -3.28 -6.71 -7.20
N VAL A 44 -2.76 -6.91 -5.99
CA VAL A 44 -3.54 -7.03 -4.75
C VAL A 44 -2.94 -6.12 -3.68
N GLU A 45 -3.75 -5.25 -3.08
CA GLU A 45 -3.33 -4.46 -1.91
C GLU A 45 -3.37 -5.34 -0.67
N THR A 46 -2.21 -5.78 -0.23
CA THR A 46 -2.06 -6.79 0.82
C THR A 46 -1.82 -6.19 2.19
N ASN A 47 -1.28 -4.98 2.28
CA ASN A 47 -0.95 -4.39 3.58
C ASN A 47 -1.04 -2.85 3.59
N GLY A 48 -0.97 -2.30 4.79
CA GLY A 48 -1.19 -0.90 5.11
C GLY A 48 -1.61 -0.79 6.56
N GLY A 49 -2.34 0.26 6.93
CA GLY A 49 -2.80 0.47 8.31
C GLY A 49 -3.66 -0.67 8.89
N GLY A 50 -4.45 -1.35 8.06
CA GLY A 50 -5.25 -2.51 8.48
C GLY A 50 -4.39 -3.67 8.95
N PHE A 51 -3.24 -3.87 8.32
CA PHE A 51 -2.31 -4.92 8.72
C PHE A 51 -1.65 -4.62 10.07
N GLU A 52 -1.28 -3.37 10.33
CA GLU A 52 -0.79 -2.94 11.64
C GLU A 52 -1.85 -3.17 12.73
N GLN A 53 -3.11 -2.87 12.43
CA GLN A 53 -4.24 -3.09 13.33
C GLN A 53 -4.37 -4.57 13.76
N VAL A 54 -4.24 -5.51 12.84
CA VAL A 54 -4.26 -6.95 13.14
C VAL A 54 -3.10 -7.35 14.02
N ASN A 55 -1.90 -6.86 13.73
CA ASN A 55 -0.72 -7.14 14.55
C ASN A 55 -0.90 -6.66 15.99
N LEU A 56 -1.47 -5.47 16.17
CA LEU A 56 -1.73 -4.91 17.51
C LEU A 56 -2.85 -5.64 18.26
N LEU A 57 -3.94 -5.98 17.59
CA LEU A 57 -5.11 -6.61 18.21
C LEU A 57 -4.89 -8.09 18.57
N PHE A 58 -4.13 -8.81 17.75
CA PHE A 58 -3.97 -10.26 17.89
C PHE A 58 -2.54 -10.69 18.25
N GLY A 59 -1.62 -9.74 18.45
CA GLY A 59 -0.23 -10.05 18.77
C GLY A 59 0.50 -10.81 17.66
N GLU A 60 0.08 -10.67 16.41
CA GLU A 60 0.72 -11.33 15.28
C GLU A 60 2.07 -10.69 14.95
N ASN A 61 3.05 -11.51 14.60
CA ASN A 61 4.34 -11.02 14.13
C ASN A 61 4.22 -10.52 12.68
N PRO A 62 4.35 -9.20 12.41
CA PRO A 62 4.15 -8.63 11.09
C PRO A 62 5.09 -9.21 10.03
N ASN A 63 6.29 -9.62 10.42
CA ASN A 63 7.24 -10.19 9.47
C ASN A 63 6.79 -11.56 8.97
N LYS A 64 6.20 -12.39 9.83
CA LYS A 64 5.62 -13.68 9.44
C LYS A 64 4.32 -13.49 8.66
N SER A 65 3.46 -12.64 9.16
CA SER A 65 2.10 -12.41 8.63
C SER A 65 2.12 -11.81 7.23
N VAL A 66 2.95 -10.78 6.98
CA VAL A 66 3.06 -10.18 5.64
C VAL A 66 3.57 -11.22 4.63
N ARG A 67 4.62 -11.97 4.97
CA ARG A 67 5.17 -13.00 4.09
C ARG A 67 4.16 -14.10 3.77
N ALA A 68 3.42 -14.56 4.74
CA ALA A 68 2.38 -15.57 4.55
C ALA A 68 1.27 -15.08 3.60
N TRP A 69 0.87 -13.81 3.73
CA TRP A 69 -0.19 -13.23 2.94
C TRP A 69 0.25 -12.83 1.52
N THR A 70 1.49 -12.39 1.32
CA THR A 70 2.00 -12.00 -0.01
C THR A 70 2.41 -13.20 -0.87
N LYS A 71 2.87 -14.28 -0.26
CA LYS A 71 3.42 -15.46 -0.95
C LYS A 71 2.50 -16.05 -2.04
N PRO A 72 1.21 -16.35 -1.78
CA PRO A 72 0.32 -16.95 -2.79
C PRO A 72 0.17 -16.07 -4.05
N PHE A 73 0.19 -14.76 -3.90
CA PHE A 73 0.07 -13.83 -5.02
C PHE A 73 1.34 -13.81 -5.86
N HIS A 74 2.52 -13.80 -5.24
CA HIS A 74 3.79 -13.88 -5.96
C HIS A 74 3.93 -15.19 -6.74
N GLU A 75 3.55 -16.33 -6.15
CA GLU A 75 3.56 -17.62 -6.82
C GLU A 75 2.64 -17.64 -8.05
N ALA A 76 1.60 -16.82 -8.06
CA ALA A 76 0.68 -16.63 -9.18
C ALA A 76 1.08 -15.49 -10.14
N GLY A 77 2.22 -14.84 -9.94
CA GLY A 77 2.66 -13.71 -10.77
C GLY A 77 1.89 -12.41 -10.54
N ILE A 78 1.15 -12.29 -9.44
CA ILE A 78 0.37 -11.11 -9.08
C ILE A 78 1.23 -10.21 -8.18
N GLN A 79 1.35 -8.92 -8.55
CA GLN A 79 2.08 -7.95 -7.75
C GLN A 79 1.31 -7.60 -6.47
N THR A 80 2.04 -7.39 -5.38
CA THR A 80 1.46 -6.95 -4.12
C THR A 80 1.77 -5.48 -3.86
N HIS A 81 0.84 -4.77 -3.27
CA HIS A 81 1.06 -3.37 -2.92
C HIS A 81 0.55 -3.02 -1.52
N MET A 82 1.07 -1.92 -1.00
CA MET A 82 0.63 -1.33 0.26
C MET A 82 0.24 0.12 0.06
N LEU A 83 -0.64 0.61 0.94
CA LEU A 83 -0.88 2.04 1.11
C LEU A 83 -0.01 2.56 2.26
N ASP A 84 0.68 3.68 2.03
CA ASP A 84 1.40 4.40 3.08
C ASP A 84 1.07 5.90 3.08
N ARG A 85 1.32 6.54 4.21
CA ARG A 85 0.94 7.92 4.50
C ARG A 85 2.15 8.85 4.51
N ALA A 86 2.98 8.82 3.47
CA ALA A 86 4.14 9.71 3.35
C ALA A 86 4.98 9.79 4.64
N LEU A 87 4.92 10.93 5.37
CA LEU A 87 5.66 11.12 6.62
C LEU A 87 5.37 10.08 7.70
N ASN A 88 4.17 9.52 7.69
CA ASN A 88 3.69 8.66 8.76
C ASN A 88 3.91 7.17 8.50
N GLY A 89 4.24 6.77 7.26
CA GLY A 89 4.27 5.36 6.88
C GLY A 89 2.90 4.71 7.09
N LEU A 90 2.81 3.70 7.95
CA LEU A 90 1.53 3.08 8.32
C LEU A 90 0.89 3.69 9.57
N ARG A 91 1.57 4.59 10.26
CA ARG A 91 1.14 5.15 11.55
C ARG A 91 0.24 6.37 11.38
N MET A 92 -0.27 6.87 12.51
CA MET A 92 -1.09 8.09 12.59
C MET A 92 -0.26 9.34 12.92
N SER A 93 1.03 9.18 13.21
CA SER A 93 1.97 10.26 13.54
C SER A 93 3.23 10.17 12.68
N PRO A 94 3.95 11.26 12.45
CA PRO A 94 5.19 11.28 11.69
C PRO A 94 6.23 10.29 12.26
N VAL A 95 7.00 9.70 11.36
CA VAL A 95 8.06 8.74 11.68
C VAL A 95 9.41 9.32 11.22
N PRO A 96 10.48 9.21 12.01
CA PRO A 96 11.82 9.69 11.62
C PRO A 96 12.28 9.13 10.26
N ALA A 97 13.09 9.90 9.55
CA ALA A 97 13.49 9.59 8.18
C ALA A 97 14.27 8.27 8.06
N ASP A 98 15.15 7.98 8.99
CA ASP A 98 15.93 6.74 9.06
C ASP A 98 15.05 5.51 9.28
N VAL A 99 14.03 5.64 10.14
CA VAL A 99 13.02 4.59 10.37
C VAL A 99 12.19 4.36 9.09
N ARG A 100 11.80 5.44 8.37
CA ARG A 100 11.09 5.29 7.09
C ARG A 100 11.95 4.62 6.02
N LYS A 101 13.24 4.93 5.93
CA LYS A 101 14.17 4.24 5.03
C LYS A 101 14.23 2.74 5.32
N LEU A 102 14.34 2.39 6.60
CA LEU A 102 14.32 0.98 7.01
C LEU A 102 12.98 0.32 6.72
N PHE A 103 11.88 1.02 6.96
CA PHE A 103 10.53 0.54 6.70
C PHE A 103 10.34 0.02 5.27
N TYR A 104 10.73 0.79 4.25
CA TYR A 104 10.58 0.35 2.84
C TYR A 104 11.44 -0.87 2.53
N LYS A 105 12.68 -0.93 3.04
CA LYS A 105 13.56 -2.10 2.90
C LYS A 105 12.93 -3.35 3.51
N VAL A 106 12.37 -3.23 4.71
CA VAL A 106 11.68 -4.33 5.41
C VAL A 106 10.44 -4.76 4.63
N LYS A 107 9.61 -3.82 4.15
CA LYS A 107 8.41 -4.12 3.37
C LYS A 107 8.74 -4.83 2.06
N LYS A 108 9.77 -4.40 1.35
CA LYS A 108 10.25 -5.11 0.16
C LYS A 108 10.70 -6.53 0.49
N ALA A 109 11.49 -6.71 1.53
CA ALA A 109 11.93 -8.02 1.98
C ALA A 109 10.80 -8.94 2.46
N GLN A 110 9.67 -8.37 2.88
CA GLN A 110 8.46 -9.10 3.26
C GLN A 110 7.57 -9.49 2.07
N GLY A 111 7.90 -9.03 0.86
CA GLY A 111 7.16 -9.36 -0.36
C GLY A 111 6.19 -8.27 -0.81
N THR A 112 6.42 -7.00 -0.47
CA THR A 112 5.64 -5.89 -1.01
C THR A 112 6.37 -5.28 -2.21
N ASP A 113 5.75 -5.30 -3.39
CA ASP A 113 6.37 -4.83 -4.63
C ASP A 113 6.18 -3.34 -4.86
N ILE A 114 5.00 -2.83 -4.53
CA ILE A 114 4.59 -1.47 -4.84
C ILE A 114 4.19 -0.78 -3.55
N THR A 115 4.68 0.45 -3.35
CA THR A 115 4.11 1.35 -2.35
C THR A 115 3.26 2.41 -3.02
N ARG A 116 2.03 2.61 -2.52
CA ARG A 116 1.13 3.67 -2.93
C ARG A 116 1.12 4.74 -1.85
N THR A 117 1.90 5.77 -2.09
CA THR A 117 2.13 6.85 -1.12
C THR A 117 1.18 8.01 -1.37
N PHE A 118 0.57 8.54 -0.32
CA PHE A 118 -0.24 9.77 -0.37
C PHE A 118 0.10 10.71 0.79
N CYS A 119 -0.19 11.98 0.59
CA CYS A 119 -0.28 12.98 1.65
C CYS A 119 -1.67 13.61 1.63
N GLY A 120 -2.41 13.54 2.74
CA GLY A 120 -3.77 14.11 2.82
C GLY A 120 -3.82 15.63 2.58
N LEU A 121 -2.70 16.32 2.76
CA LEU A 121 -2.52 17.74 2.45
C LEU A 121 -2.03 18.00 1.02
N ASN A 122 -1.77 16.96 0.24
CA ASN A 122 -1.15 17.04 -1.09
C ASN A 122 0.20 17.80 -1.09
N ASP A 123 0.96 17.69 -0.02
CA ASP A 123 2.27 18.32 0.07
C ASP A 123 3.33 17.42 -0.57
N VAL A 124 3.89 17.85 -1.70
CA VAL A 124 4.93 17.15 -2.45
C VAL A 124 6.19 16.95 -1.61
N HIS A 125 6.56 17.90 -0.75
CA HIS A 125 7.73 17.77 0.14
C HIS A 125 7.57 16.64 1.16
N ASN A 126 6.33 16.30 1.53
CA ASN A 126 6.06 15.13 2.37
C ASN A 126 6.15 13.82 1.59
N ILE A 127 5.79 13.83 0.31
CA ILE A 127 5.74 12.64 -0.56
C ILE A 127 7.14 12.30 -1.12
N ALA A 128 7.87 13.28 -1.61
CA ALA A 128 9.15 13.09 -2.31
C ALA A 128 10.19 12.23 -1.57
N PRO A 129 10.43 12.41 -0.26
CA PRO A 129 11.35 11.53 0.47
C PRO A 129 10.91 10.07 0.47
N SER A 130 9.60 9.80 0.56
CA SER A 130 9.06 8.44 0.53
C SER A 130 9.27 7.77 -0.84
N ILE A 131 9.14 8.52 -1.93
CA ILE A 131 9.44 8.05 -3.29
C ILE A 131 10.90 7.59 -3.37
N THR A 132 11.83 8.43 -2.91
CA THR A 132 13.25 8.13 -2.90
C THR A 132 13.55 6.87 -2.10
N TYR A 133 13.04 6.79 -0.87
CA TYR A 133 13.29 5.63 0.00
C TYR A 133 12.69 4.33 -0.55
N ALA A 134 11.54 4.40 -1.20
CA ALA A 134 10.93 3.25 -1.86
C ALA A 134 11.76 2.77 -3.05
N LYS A 135 12.21 3.68 -3.91
CA LYS A 135 13.09 3.38 -5.05
C LYS A 135 14.42 2.77 -4.58
N ASP A 136 15.05 3.33 -3.56
CA ASP A 136 16.28 2.82 -2.97
C ASP A 136 16.11 1.41 -2.36
N ALA A 137 14.90 1.09 -1.94
CA ALA A 137 14.54 -0.25 -1.45
C ALA A 137 14.19 -1.25 -2.57
N GLY A 138 14.21 -0.84 -3.84
CA GLY A 138 13.82 -1.67 -4.98
C GLY A 138 12.31 -1.87 -5.13
N MET A 139 11.50 -0.95 -4.59
CA MET A 139 10.05 -0.95 -4.75
C MET A 139 9.63 -0.07 -5.93
N ILE A 140 8.48 -0.38 -6.51
CA ILE A 140 7.77 0.54 -7.41
C ILE A 140 7.07 1.58 -6.56
N SER A 141 7.37 2.87 -6.78
CA SER A 141 6.68 3.97 -6.12
C SER A 141 5.51 4.45 -6.96
N GLN A 142 4.32 4.47 -6.36
CA GLN A 142 3.09 4.98 -6.95
C GLN A 142 2.57 6.12 -6.08
N CYS A 143 2.51 7.34 -6.63
CA CYS A 143 1.98 8.50 -5.91
C CYS A 143 0.48 8.65 -6.13
N SER A 144 -0.22 9.07 -5.09
CA SER A 144 -1.66 9.33 -5.14
C SER A 144 -1.94 10.81 -4.86
N LEU A 145 -2.75 11.42 -5.70
CA LEU A 145 -3.29 12.76 -5.48
C LEU A 145 -4.61 12.64 -4.72
N CYS A 146 -4.75 13.36 -3.61
CA CYS A 146 -5.98 13.43 -2.85
C CYS A 146 -6.92 14.47 -3.48
N ILE A 147 -7.89 14.02 -4.26
CA ILE A 147 -8.83 14.90 -4.96
C ILE A 147 -9.90 15.40 -3.99
N THR A 148 -10.12 16.72 -4.01
CA THR A 148 -11.19 17.38 -3.27
C THR A 148 -11.80 18.53 -4.07
N HIS A 149 -12.94 19.04 -3.64
CA HIS A 149 -13.65 20.14 -4.27
C HIS A 149 -13.54 21.42 -3.43
N SER A 150 -12.92 22.44 -4.00
CA SER A 150 -12.94 23.80 -3.46
C SER A 150 -12.54 24.80 -4.55
N PRO A 151 -12.69 26.12 -4.35
CA PRO A 151 -12.31 27.11 -5.36
C PRO A 151 -10.85 27.07 -5.81
N ILE A 152 -9.93 26.55 -4.98
CA ILE A 152 -8.50 26.47 -5.30
C ILE A 152 -8.09 25.11 -5.91
N HIS A 153 -8.92 24.08 -5.77
CA HIS A 153 -8.62 22.72 -6.25
C HIS A 153 -9.10 22.53 -7.70
N THR A 154 -8.42 23.22 -8.63
CA THR A 154 -8.72 23.24 -10.06
C THR A 154 -7.99 22.08 -10.79
N VAL A 155 -8.34 21.86 -12.05
CA VAL A 155 -7.60 20.94 -12.92
C VAL A 155 -6.14 21.36 -13.05
N GLU A 156 -5.89 22.66 -13.20
CA GLU A 156 -4.52 23.20 -13.26
C GLU A 156 -3.72 22.92 -11.98
N TYR A 157 -4.32 23.09 -10.80
CA TYR A 157 -3.71 22.75 -9.52
C TYR A 157 -3.22 21.31 -9.49
N TYR A 158 -4.08 20.34 -9.86
CA TYR A 158 -3.71 18.94 -9.86
C TYR A 158 -2.74 18.55 -10.98
N THR A 159 -2.82 19.23 -12.13
CA THR A 159 -1.86 19.03 -13.22
C THR A 159 -0.45 19.45 -12.80
N ASN A 160 -0.31 20.61 -12.19
CA ASN A 160 0.98 21.09 -11.71
C ASN A 160 1.56 20.17 -10.65
N MET A 161 0.77 19.74 -9.69
CA MET A 161 1.19 18.77 -8.69
C MET A 161 1.63 17.43 -9.29
N ALA A 162 0.91 16.93 -10.31
CA ALA A 162 1.26 15.69 -10.99
C ALA A 162 2.58 15.80 -11.78
N LEU A 163 2.92 16.99 -12.27
CA LEU A 163 4.18 17.26 -12.97
C LEU A 163 5.36 17.40 -12.00
N GLU A 164 5.10 17.79 -10.77
CA GLU A 164 6.12 17.94 -9.72
C GLU A 164 6.50 16.59 -9.09
N LEU A 165 5.60 15.62 -9.04
CA LEU A 165 5.80 14.28 -8.47
C LEU A 165 6.44 13.31 -9.46
#